data_6742af3ffc930f06344a86b40e739074
#
_entry.id   6742af3ffc930f06344a86b40e739074
#
_cell.length_a   1.000
_cell.length_b   1.000
_cell.length_c   1.000
_cell.angle_alpha   90.00
_cell.angle_beta   90.00
_cell.angle_gamma   90.00
#
_symmetry.space_group_name_H-M   'P 1'
#
loop_
_entity.id
_entity.type
_entity.pdbx_description
1 polymer ?
#
loop_
_entity_poly.entity_id
_entity_poly.type
_entity_poly.pdbx_seq_one_letter_code
_entity_poly.pdbx_strand_id
1 'polypeptide(L)'
;MEPAEHADWQLMQRVAASEEAAIGELYARFGVLVYQSARHVLGTRAETEDAVQEVFVRLWKTADRFDPHRAKLVTWVMLITRRHLIDRLRRQS
;
A
#
# COMPACT_ATOMS: atom_id res chain seq x y z
N MET A 1 10.17 -19.05 -8.43
CA MET A 1 10.05 -17.66 -7.96
C MET A 1 11.40 -16.98 -8.06
N GLU A 2 11.45 -15.81 -8.67
CA GLU A 2 12.69 -15.03 -8.76
C GLU A 2 13.12 -14.51 -7.38
N PRO A 3 14.42 -14.23 -7.15
CA PRO A 3 14.87 -13.71 -5.85
C PRO A 3 14.15 -12.45 -5.38
N ALA A 4 13.88 -11.50 -6.29
CA ALA A 4 13.15 -10.27 -5.94
C ALA A 4 11.72 -10.55 -5.52
N GLU A 5 11.03 -11.45 -6.21
CA GLU A 5 9.66 -11.87 -5.87
C GLU A 5 9.62 -12.57 -4.52
N HIS A 6 10.62 -13.41 -4.25
CA HIS A 6 10.73 -14.11 -2.98
C HIS A 6 10.96 -13.13 -1.83
N ALA A 7 11.84 -12.13 -2.03
CA ALA A 7 12.10 -11.09 -1.04
C ALA A 7 10.83 -10.26 -0.76
N ASP A 8 10.07 -9.93 -1.79
CA ASP A 8 8.81 -9.20 -1.65
C ASP A 8 7.77 -10.02 -0.90
N TRP A 9 7.67 -11.30 -1.22
CA TRP A 9 6.78 -12.21 -0.50
C TRP A 9 7.15 -12.29 0.98
N GLN A 10 8.45 -12.44 1.29
CA GLN A 10 8.93 -12.48 2.68
C GLN A 10 8.62 -11.18 3.42
N LEU A 11 8.82 -10.03 2.77
CA LEU A 11 8.48 -8.73 3.35
C LEU A 11 7.00 -8.71 3.74
N MET A 12 6.12 -9.12 2.84
CA MET A 12 4.69 -9.07 3.10
C MET A 12 4.25 -10.09 4.16
N GLN A 13 4.93 -11.23 4.29
CA GLN A 13 4.70 -12.16 5.39
C GLN A 13 5.04 -11.52 6.74
N ARG A 14 6.13 -10.76 6.80
CA ARG A 14 6.54 -10.03 8.00
C ARG A 14 5.56 -8.89 8.32
N VAL A 15 5.05 -8.20 7.30
CA VAL A 15 4.00 -7.18 7.46
C VAL A 15 2.74 -7.83 8.03
N ALA A 16 2.33 -8.97 7.48
CA ALA A 16 1.17 -9.73 7.97
C ALA A 16 1.34 -10.16 9.43
N ALA A 17 2.57 -10.42 9.86
CA ALA A 17 2.88 -10.75 11.24
C ALA A 17 2.99 -9.51 12.14
N SER A 18 2.70 -8.34 11.63
CA SER A 18 2.74 -7.06 12.36
C SER A 18 4.13 -6.67 12.87
N GLU A 19 5.18 -7.06 12.15
CA GLU A 19 6.53 -6.62 12.47
C GLU A 19 6.69 -5.14 12.09
N GLU A 20 6.98 -4.29 13.07
CA GLU A 20 7.12 -2.85 12.85
C GLU A 20 8.20 -2.51 11.81
N ALA A 21 9.33 -3.20 11.87
CA ALA A 21 10.43 -2.98 10.91
C ALA A 21 9.97 -3.26 9.47
N ALA A 22 9.16 -4.28 9.25
CA ALA A 22 8.64 -4.63 7.93
C ALA A 22 7.63 -3.59 7.45
N ILE A 23 6.76 -3.12 8.33
CA ILE A 23 5.79 -2.07 8.02
C ILE A 23 6.53 -0.78 7.64
N GLY A 24 7.56 -0.42 8.40
CA GLY A 24 8.42 0.72 8.10
C GLY A 24 9.14 0.59 6.76
N GLU A 25 9.62 -0.60 6.44
CA GLU A 25 10.28 -0.89 5.16
C GLU A 25 9.31 -0.74 3.99
N LEU A 26 8.09 -1.24 4.15
CA LEU A 26 7.02 -1.07 3.15
C LEU A 26 6.73 0.40 2.91
N TYR A 27 6.59 1.17 3.99
CA TYR A 27 6.35 2.61 3.93
C TYR A 27 7.51 3.35 3.26
N ALA A 28 8.75 3.05 3.64
CA ALA A 28 9.94 3.67 3.06
C ALA A 28 10.02 3.41 1.55
N ARG A 29 9.60 2.23 1.12
CA ARG A 29 9.68 1.82 -0.28
C ARG A 29 8.57 2.42 -1.14
N PHE A 30 7.34 2.50 -0.63
CA PHE A 30 6.17 2.90 -1.42
C PHE A 30 5.47 4.19 -0.98
N GLY A 31 5.88 4.77 0.14
CA GLY A 31 5.20 5.93 0.72
C GLY A 31 5.09 7.11 -0.24
N VAL A 32 6.19 7.45 -0.93
CA VAL A 32 6.19 8.58 -1.88
C VAL A 32 5.26 8.29 -3.05
N LEU A 33 5.29 7.07 -3.58
CA LEU A 33 4.46 6.68 -4.71
C LEU A 33 2.97 6.74 -4.36
N VAL A 34 2.60 6.24 -3.19
CA VAL A 34 1.22 6.31 -2.70
C VAL A 34 0.80 7.76 -2.46
N TYR A 35 1.69 8.57 -1.86
CA TYR A 35 1.43 9.99 -1.64
C TYR A 35 1.16 10.72 -2.95
N GLN A 36 2.00 10.53 -3.96
CA GLN A 36 1.83 11.16 -5.27
C GLN A 36 0.49 10.79 -5.90
N SER A 37 0.10 9.53 -5.83
CA SER A 37 -1.18 9.08 -6.36
C SER A 37 -2.36 9.73 -5.63
N ALA A 38 -2.29 9.80 -4.31
CA ALA A 38 -3.34 10.44 -3.51
C ALA A 38 -3.41 11.94 -3.78
N ARG A 39 -2.27 12.62 -3.93
CA ARG A 39 -2.20 14.05 -4.16
C ARG A 39 -2.85 14.47 -5.48
N HIS A 40 -2.82 13.59 -6.49
CA HIS A 40 -3.46 13.86 -7.78
C HIS A 40 -4.97 14.05 -7.68
N VAL A 41 -5.61 13.39 -6.73
CA VAL A 41 -7.08 13.36 -6.66
C VAL A 41 -7.65 14.07 -5.42
N LEU A 42 -6.82 14.34 -4.41
CA LEU A 42 -7.26 15.01 -3.19
C LEU A 42 -6.77 16.45 -3.16
N GLY A 43 -7.63 17.34 -2.65
CA GLY A 43 -7.44 18.79 -2.77
C GLY A 43 -6.41 19.37 -1.79
N THR A 44 -6.20 18.75 -0.63
CA THR A 44 -5.35 19.29 0.41
C THR A 44 -4.27 18.32 0.85
N ARG A 45 -3.21 18.86 1.44
CA ARG A 45 -2.14 18.07 2.04
C ARG A 45 -2.65 17.19 3.19
N ALA A 46 -3.52 17.76 4.02
CA ALA A 46 -4.08 17.02 5.16
C ALA A 46 -4.88 15.80 4.69
N GLU A 47 -5.74 15.96 3.69
CA GLU A 47 -6.49 14.84 3.12
C GLU A 47 -5.58 13.80 2.50
N THR A 48 -4.51 14.24 1.82
CA THR A 48 -3.54 13.35 1.20
C THR A 48 -2.81 12.51 2.26
N GLU A 49 -2.34 13.15 3.33
CA GLU A 49 -1.65 12.45 4.42
C GLU A 49 -2.57 11.44 5.11
N ASP A 50 -3.82 11.80 5.35
CA ASP A 50 -4.81 10.89 5.93
C ASP A 50 -5.04 9.68 5.02
N ALA A 51 -5.18 9.92 3.72
CA ALA A 51 -5.38 8.84 2.76
C ALA A 51 -4.19 7.90 2.71
N VAL A 52 -2.96 8.43 2.74
CA VAL A 52 -1.75 7.61 2.75
C VAL A 52 -1.72 6.69 3.98
N GLN A 53 -2.02 7.22 5.17
CA GLN A 53 -2.10 6.40 6.38
C GLN A 53 -3.15 5.29 6.23
N GLU A 54 -4.32 5.62 5.73
CA GLU A 54 -5.39 4.63 5.54
C GLU A 54 -5.01 3.55 4.54
N VAL A 55 -4.30 3.91 3.46
CA VAL A 55 -3.79 2.94 2.48
C VAL A 55 -2.82 1.96 3.15
N PHE A 56 -1.88 2.45 3.96
CA PHE A 56 -0.91 1.57 4.62
C PHE A 56 -1.56 0.68 5.67
N VAL A 57 -2.60 1.14 6.34
CA VAL A 57 -3.40 0.28 7.23
C VAL A 57 -4.07 -0.83 6.43
N ARG A 58 -4.62 -0.53 5.25
CA ARG A 58 -5.20 -1.55 4.37
C ARG A 58 -4.15 -2.55 3.89
N LEU A 59 -2.97 -2.07 3.50
CA LEU A 59 -1.87 -2.94 3.08
C LEU A 59 -1.49 -3.89 4.22
N TRP A 60 -1.37 -3.38 5.43
CA TRP A 60 -1.09 -4.18 6.61
C TRP A 60 -2.16 -5.25 6.84
N LYS A 61 -3.43 -4.85 6.85
CA LYS A 61 -4.55 -5.76 7.14
C LYS A 61 -4.76 -6.83 6.07
N THR A 62 -4.30 -6.59 4.83
CA THR A 62 -4.47 -7.50 3.71
C THR A 62 -3.16 -8.10 3.22
N ALA A 63 -2.07 -7.91 3.96
CA ALA A 63 -0.73 -8.35 3.56
C ALA A 63 -0.66 -9.86 3.29
N ASP A 64 -1.44 -10.65 4.05
CA ASP A 64 -1.52 -12.09 3.89
C ASP A 64 -2.14 -12.53 2.55
N ARG A 65 -2.82 -11.62 1.86
CA ARG A 65 -3.45 -11.88 0.57
C ARG A 65 -2.54 -11.63 -0.63
N PHE A 66 -1.37 -11.02 -0.38
CA PHE A 66 -0.43 -10.77 -1.47
C PHE A 66 0.08 -12.08 -2.04
N ASP A 67 -0.07 -12.24 -3.37
CA ASP A 67 0.39 -13.43 -4.08
C ASP A 67 1.36 -12.99 -5.20
N PRO A 68 2.67 -13.26 -5.06
CA PRO A 68 3.65 -12.85 -6.06
C PRO A 68 3.49 -13.54 -7.42
N HIS A 69 2.74 -14.65 -7.47
CA HIS A 69 2.43 -15.32 -8.74
C HIS A 69 1.36 -14.60 -9.54
N ARG A 70 0.57 -13.73 -8.90
CA ARG A 70 -0.53 -13.01 -9.54
C ARG A 70 -0.17 -11.58 -9.93
N ALA A 71 0.70 -10.93 -9.14
CA ALA A 71 1.08 -9.53 -9.40
C ALA A 71 2.40 -9.22 -8.72
N LYS A 72 3.11 -8.24 -9.28
CA LYS A 72 4.27 -7.66 -8.62
C LYS A 72 3.80 -6.85 -7.40
N LEU A 73 4.66 -6.71 -6.39
CA LEU A 73 4.30 -5.98 -5.18
C LEU A 73 3.88 -4.54 -5.47
N VAL A 74 4.61 -3.82 -6.33
CA VAL A 74 4.24 -2.44 -6.70
C VAL A 74 2.85 -2.39 -7.32
N THR A 75 2.51 -3.34 -8.17
CA THR A 75 1.19 -3.42 -8.82
C THR A 75 0.09 -3.63 -7.77
N TRP A 76 0.32 -4.53 -6.83
CA TRP A 76 -0.65 -4.82 -5.78
C TRP A 76 -0.83 -3.62 -4.85
N VAL A 77 0.27 -2.96 -4.45
CA VAL A 77 0.22 -1.74 -3.63
C VAL A 77 -0.60 -0.66 -4.33
N MET A 78 -0.37 -0.45 -5.62
CA MET A 78 -1.09 0.59 -6.37
C MET A 78 -2.55 0.24 -6.61
N LEU A 79 -2.88 -1.03 -6.73
CA LEU A 79 -4.26 -1.49 -6.82
C LEU A 79 -5.04 -1.18 -5.53
N ILE A 80 -4.45 -1.47 -4.38
CA ILE A 80 -5.05 -1.16 -3.07
C ILE A 80 -5.20 0.35 -2.90
N THR A 81 -4.17 1.12 -3.29
CA THR A 81 -4.20 2.59 -3.26
C THR A 81 -5.35 3.13 -4.08
N ARG A 82 -5.48 2.67 -5.33
CA ARG A 82 -6.54 3.11 -6.24
C ARG A 82 -7.93 2.80 -5.67
N ARG A 83 -8.13 1.60 -5.17
CA ARG A 83 -9.41 1.19 -4.58
C ARG A 83 -9.78 2.08 -3.41
N HIS A 84 -8.81 2.36 -2.54
CA HIS A 84 -9.03 3.24 -1.40
C HIS A 84 -9.42 4.64 -1.82
N LEU A 85 -8.72 5.22 -2.80
CA LEU A 85 -9.00 6.56 -3.30
C LEU A 85 -10.38 6.65 -3.96
N ILE A 86 -10.75 5.66 -4.74
CA ILE A 86 -12.10 5.59 -5.36
C ILE A 86 -13.16 5.55 -4.27
N ASP A 87 -13.01 4.71 -3.26
CA ASP A 87 -13.95 4.60 -2.14
C ASP A 87 -14.08 5.94 -1.41
N ARG A 88 -12.95 6.60 -1.18
CA ARG A 88 -12.92 7.89 -0.50
C ARG A 88 -13.64 8.98 -1.29
N LEU A 89 -13.40 9.05 -2.60
CA LEU A 89 -14.06 10.01 -3.48
C LEU A 89 -15.58 9.76 -3.55
N ARG A 90 -16.00 8.51 -3.57
CA ARG A 90 -17.42 8.16 -3.55
C ARG A 90 -18.11 8.62 -2.26
N ARG A 91 -17.44 8.54 -1.13
CA ARG A 91 -17.99 8.99 0.15
C ARG A 91 -18.10 10.51 0.24
N GLN A 92 -17.30 11.23 -0.54
CA GLN A 92 -17.33 12.70 -0.56
C GLN A 92 -18.36 13.29 -1.52
N SER A 93 -18.91 12.48 -2.41
CA SER A 93 -19.87 12.96 -3.42
C SER A 93 -21.34 12.92 -2.97
#